data_033a2fa0367324746337772f89dfe462
#
_entry.id   033a2fa0367324746337772f89dfe462
#
_cell.length_a   1.000
_cell.length_b   1.000
_cell.length_c   1.000
_cell.angle_alpha   90.00
_cell.angle_beta   90.00
_cell.angle_gamma   90.00
#
_symmetry.space_group_name_H-M   'P 1'
#
loop_
_entity.id
_entity.type
_entity.pdbx_description
1 polymer ?
#
loop_
_entity_poly.entity_id
_entity_poly.type
_entity_poly.pdbx_seq_one_letter_code
_entity_poly.pdbx_strand_id
1 'polypeptide(L)'
;MVSLTNERALEMAIEKALTGTCLENVKAGLTDITQPHHGFVSGSPSNFDMLYALDTQYFWQFLEQTEADELAKIQKFNPHDWQRKIYERFDRMIRKHGVVHLLKKGLAVDQAHFQLMYPAPLASSSQKIKDRFKQNIFSVTRQLRYSKANPLQEIDMVVFVNGIPIITFELKNDWTGQN
;
A
#
# COMPACT_ATOMS: atom_id res chain seq x y z
N MET A 1 18.03 -25.13 -9.78
CA MET A 1 16.99 -24.49 -10.61
C MET A 1 15.54 -24.81 -10.20
N VAL A 2 15.30 -25.64 -9.16
CA VAL A 2 13.94 -26.02 -8.69
C VAL A 2 13.37 -25.01 -7.67
N SER A 3 14.22 -24.22 -7.01
CA SER A 3 13.84 -23.32 -5.91
C SER A 3 12.99 -22.10 -6.34
N LEU A 4 13.41 -21.38 -7.37
CA LEU A 4 12.71 -20.16 -7.85
C LEU A 4 11.28 -20.43 -8.35
N THR A 5 11.02 -21.62 -8.90
CA THR A 5 9.70 -21.98 -9.42
C THR A 5 8.69 -22.18 -8.28
N ASN A 6 9.16 -22.70 -7.13
CA ASN A 6 8.29 -22.96 -5.98
C ASN A 6 7.99 -21.68 -5.17
N GLU A 7 8.97 -20.82 -4.97
CA GLU A 7 8.78 -19.52 -4.28
C GLU A 7 7.80 -18.63 -5.06
N ARG A 8 8.01 -18.49 -6.36
CA ARG A 8 7.10 -17.74 -7.22
C ARG A 8 5.68 -18.29 -7.28
N ALA A 9 5.54 -19.62 -7.22
CA ALA A 9 4.22 -20.27 -7.14
C ALA A 9 3.53 -19.98 -5.79
N LEU A 10 4.30 -19.96 -4.70
CA LEU A 10 3.80 -19.62 -3.37
C LEU A 10 3.37 -18.14 -3.31
N GLU A 11 4.20 -17.22 -3.79
CA GLU A 11 3.83 -15.79 -3.88
C GLU A 11 2.51 -15.61 -4.64
N MET A 12 2.39 -16.25 -5.81
CA MET A 12 1.20 -16.17 -6.65
C MET A 12 -0.03 -16.77 -5.95
N ALA A 13 0.13 -17.87 -5.22
CA ALA A 13 -0.95 -18.48 -4.46
C ALA A 13 -1.44 -17.58 -3.32
N ILE A 14 -0.52 -16.93 -2.58
CA ILE A 14 -0.86 -15.98 -1.53
C ILE A 14 -1.57 -14.75 -2.13
N GLU A 15 -1.03 -14.18 -3.21
CA GLU A 15 -1.66 -13.04 -3.90
C GLU A 15 -3.08 -13.39 -4.33
N LYS A 16 -3.30 -14.54 -4.98
CA LYS A 16 -4.64 -15.00 -5.40
C LYS A 16 -5.59 -15.19 -4.23
N ALA A 17 -5.11 -15.75 -3.11
CA ALA A 17 -5.93 -15.94 -1.93
C ALA A 17 -6.39 -14.60 -1.32
N LEU A 18 -5.54 -13.58 -1.35
CA LEU A 18 -5.83 -12.25 -0.80
C LEU A 18 -6.69 -11.40 -1.75
N THR A 19 -6.39 -11.41 -3.05
CA THR A 19 -6.94 -10.46 -4.03
C THR A 19 -7.95 -11.07 -5.00
N GLY A 20 -8.05 -12.40 -5.05
CA GLY A 20 -8.85 -13.13 -6.06
C GLY A 20 -8.18 -13.22 -7.44
N THR A 21 -7.04 -12.59 -7.65
CA THR A 21 -6.28 -12.56 -8.91
C THR A 21 -4.78 -12.58 -8.66
N CYS A 22 -3.96 -12.41 -9.69
CA CYS A 22 -2.51 -12.21 -9.54
C CYS A 22 -1.98 -11.27 -10.60
N LEU A 23 -0.79 -10.74 -10.40
CA LEU A 23 -0.13 -9.79 -11.29
C LEU A 23 -0.03 -10.31 -12.74
N GLU A 24 0.21 -11.60 -12.92
CA GLU A 24 0.28 -12.27 -14.23
C GLU A 24 -1.07 -12.22 -14.95
N ASN A 25 -2.16 -12.49 -14.23
CA ASN A 25 -3.52 -12.41 -14.78
C ASN A 25 -3.88 -10.97 -15.15
N VAL A 26 -3.57 -10.01 -14.27
CA VAL A 26 -3.81 -8.58 -14.53
C VAL A 26 -3.05 -8.11 -15.78
N LYS A 27 -1.77 -8.49 -15.93
CA LYS A 27 -0.97 -8.20 -17.14
C LYS A 27 -1.51 -8.86 -18.41
N ALA A 28 -2.14 -10.01 -18.27
CA ALA A 28 -2.78 -10.71 -19.40
C ALA A 28 -4.19 -10.17 -19.72
N GLY A 29 -4.67 -9.13 -19.03
CA GLY A 29 -6.02 -8.58 -19.20
C GLY A 29 -7.14 -9.47 -18.63
N LEU A 30 -6.80 -10.46 -17.81
CA LEU A 30 -7.75 -11.32 -17.13
C LEU A 30 -8.18 -10.61 -15.82
N THR A 31 -9.29 -9.89 -15.88
CA THR A 31 -9.79 -9.08 -14.76
C THR A 31 -10.83 -9.79 -13.89
N ASP A 32 -11.27 -10.98 -14.29
CA ASP A 32 -12.31 -11.70 -13.54
C ASP A 32 -11.74 -12.24 -12.22
N ILE A 33 -12.28 -11.71 -11.12
CA ILE A 33 -12.07 -12.24 -9.78
C ILE A 33 -12.92 -13.52 -9.67
N THR A 34 -12.28 -14.67 -9.87
CA THR A 34 -12.97 -15.96 -9.95
C THR A 34 -13.08 -16.70 -8.63
N GLN A 35 -12.40 -16.21 -7.58
CA GLN A 35 -12.36 -16.86 -6.27
C GLN A 35 -12.74 -15.90 -5.14
N PRO A 36 -13.31 -16.42 -4.03
CA PRO A 36 -13.45 -15.66 -2.80
C PRO A 36 -12.10 -15.08 -2.36
N HIS A 37 -12.08 -13.81 -2.01
CA HIS A 37 -10.85 -13.12 -1.57
C HIS A 37 -11.10 -12.29 -0.30
N HIS A 38 -10.03 -11.86 0.33
CA HIS A 38 -10.08 -11.15 1.61
C HIS A 38 -10.19 -9.62 1.48
N GLY A 39 -10.61 -9.10 0.32
CA GLY A 39 -10.83 -7.66 0.10
C GLY A 39 -9.57 -6.86 -0.21
N PHE A 40 -8.45 -7.54 -0.48
CA PHE A 40 -7.25 -6.88 -0.98
C PHE A 40 -7.32 -6.70 -2.50
N VAL A 41 -6.65 -5.68 -3.01
CA VAL A 41 -6.43 -5.46 -4.43
C VAL A 41 -4.97 -5.76 -4.81
N SER A 42 -4.74 -6.19 -6.04
CA SER A 42 -3.38 -6.40 -6.55
C SER A 42 -2.76 -5.05 -6.87
N GLY A 43 -1.59 -4.79 -6.30
CA GLY A 43 -0.77 -3.62 -6.60
C GLY A 43 0.20 -3.87 -7.75
N SER A 44 0.85 -2.80 -8.24
CA SER A 44 1.88 -2.89 -9.26
C SER A 44 3.21 -2.33 -8.76
N PRO A 45 4.34 -3.04 -8.94
CA PRO A 45 5.65 -2.51 -8.60
C PRO A 45 5.99 -1.19 -9.30
N SER A 46 5.36 -0.91 -10.46
CA SER A 46 5.57 0.34 -11.20
C SER A 46 5.00 1.59 -10.51
N ASN A 47 4.07 1.40 -9.57
CA ASN A 47 3.43 2.49 -8.85
C ASN A 47 4.17 2.87 -7.56
N PHE A 48 5.22 2.12 -7.23
CA PHE A 48 5.99 2.33 -6.03
C PHE A 48 7.04 3.42 -6.20
N ASP A 49 6.94 4.46 -5.40
CA ASP A 49 7.96 5.50 -5.28
C ASP A 49 9.01 5.08 -4.24
N MET A 50 10.24 4.83 -4.72
CA MET A 50 11.35 4.39 -3.86
C MET A 50 11.86 5.49 -2.91
N LEU A 51 11.61 6.77 -3.21
CA LEU A 51 12.09 7.89 -2.37
C LEU A 51 11.26 8.01 -1.10
N TYR A 52 9.95 7.89 -1.27
CA TYR A 52 8.99 8.06 -0.17
C TYR A 52 8.44 6.73 0.36
N ALA A 53 8.82 5.61 -0.28
CA ALA A 53 8.35 4.25 0.04
C ALA A 53 6.81 4.15 0.02
N LEU A 54 6.18 4.64 -1.03
CA LEU A 54 4.71 4.66 -1.18
C LEU A 54 4.28 4.01 -2.50
N ASP A 55 3.19 3.26 -2.48
CA ASP A 55 2.41 3.02 -3.69
C ASP A 55 1.61 4.30 -3.98
N THR A 56 2.09 5.08 -4.92
CA THR A 56 1.56 6.43 -5.20
C THR A 56 0.16 6.39 -5.79
N GLN A 57 -0.20 5.34 -6.52
CA GLN A 57 -1.54 5.18 -7.07
C GLN A 57 -2.58 5.10 -5.94
N TYR A 58 -2.42 4.15 -5.02
CA TYR A 58 -3.39 3.96 -3.94
C TYR A 58 -3.31 5.04 -2.87
N PHE A 59 -2.14 5.65 -2.67
CA PHE A 59 -2.00 6.78 -1.76
C PHE A 59 -2.84 7.99 -2.22
N TRP A 60 -2.71 8.39 -3.48
CA TRP A 60 -3.49 9.51 -4.01
C TRP A 60 -4.96 9.15 -4.17
N GLN A 61 -5.27 7.96 -4.66
CA GLN A 61 -6.65 7.49 -4.76
C GLN A 61 -7.39 7.59 -3.42
N PHE A 62 -6.77 7.14 -2.32
CA PHE A 62 -7.38 7.25 -1.00
C PHE A 62 -7.57 8.71 -0.57
N LEU A 63 -6.55 9.55 -0.69
CA LEU A 63 -6.66 10.96 -0.29
C LEU A 63 -7.68 11.72 -1.13
N GLU A 64 -7.73 11.49 -2.43
CA GLU A 64 -8.69 12.15 -3.33
C GLU A 64 -10.13 11.72 -3.03
N GLN A 65 -10.35 10.47 -2.67
CA GLN A 65 -11.68 9.95 -2.35
C GLN A 65 -12.18 10.35 -0.96
N THR A 66 -11.28 10.52 0.00
CA THR A 66 -11.66 10.63 1.42
C THR A 66 -11.30 11.97 2.07
N GLU A 67 -10.29 12.68 1.54
CA GLU A 67 -9.70 13.88 2.13
C GLU A 67 -9.71 15.07 1.16
N ALA A 68 -10.68 15.13 0.23
CA ALA A 68 -10.78 16.14 -0.82
C ALA A 68 -10.78 17.57 -0.27
N ASP A 69 -11.45 17.82 0.85
CA ASP A 69 -11.49 19.14 1.48
C ASP A 69 -10.11 19.56 2.03
N GLU A 70 -9.36 18.61 2.58
CA GLU A 70 -8.01 18.86 3.08
C GLU A 70 -7.03 19.07 1.92
N LEU A 71 -7.19 18.34 0.82
CA LEU A 71 -6.43 18.57 -0.41
C LEU A 71 -6.71 19.96 -0.98
N ALA A 72 -7.95 20.41 -1.02
CA ALA A 72 -8.31 21.73 -1.49
C ALA A 72 -7.65 22.86 -0.66
N LYS A 73 -7.56 22.67 0.68
CA LYS A 73 -6.86 23.63 1.54
C LYS A 73 -5.39 23.77 1.17
N ILE A 74 -4.66 22.67 1.04
CA ILE A 74 -3.23 22.74 0.73
C ILE A 74 -2.98 23.25 -0.68
N GLN A 75 -3.79 22.85 -1.67
CA GLN A 75 -3.70 23.31 -3.05
C GLN A 75 -3.91 24.83 -3.16
N LYS A 76 -4.85 25.39 -2.42
CA LYS A 76 -5.12 26.82 -2.41
C LYS A 76 -3.89 27.65 -2.02
N PHE A 77 -3.11 27.21 -1.07
CA PHE A 77 -1.93 27.94 -0.58
C PHE A 77 -0.63 27.50 -1.25
N ASN A 78 -0.62 26.35 -1.92
CA ASN A 78 0.57 25.77 -2.56
C ASN A 78 0.24 25.21 -3.95
N PRO A 79 -0.23 26.02 -4.90
CA PRO A 79 -0.80 25.54 -6.16
C PRO A 79 0.18 24.73 -7.04
N HIS A 80 1.50 24.95 -6.88
CA HIS A 80 2.51 24.33 -7.74
C HIS A 80 3.27 23.16 -7.09
N ASP A 81 3.25 23.05 -5.76
CA ASP A 81 4.13 22.10 -5.05
C ASP A 81 3.45 21.34 -3.89
N TRP A 82 2.12 21.35 -3.85
CA TRP A 82 1.34 20.73 -2.76
C TRP A 82 1.61 19.23 -2.60
N GLN A 83 1.76 18.48 -3.70
CA GLN A 83 2.08 17.05 -3.64
C GLN A 83 3.46 16.83 -3.02
N ARG A 84 4.46 17.57 -3.46
CA ARG A 84 5.81 17.51 -2.91
C ARG A 84 5.81 17.82 -1.42
N LYS A 85 5.07 18.83 -0.98
CA LYS A 85 4.96 19.17 0.45
C LYS A 85 4.34 18.02 1.28
N ILE A 86 3.32 17.36 0.76
CA ILE A 86 2.72 16.20 1.42
C ILE A 86 3.76 15.08 1.53
N TYR A 87 4.46 14.72 0.47
CA TYR A 87 5.48 13.68 0.47
C TYR A 87 6.64 14.00 1.42
N GLU A 88 7.22 15.19 1.35
CA GLU A 88 8.33 15.60 2.23
C GLU A 88 7.91 15.61 3.71
N ARG A 89 6.68 16.03 3.99
CA ARG A 89 6.15 15.99 5.35
C ARG A 89 5.92 14.58 5.83
N PHE A 90 5.36 13.72 4.98
CA PHE A 90 5.16 12.31 5.25
C PHE A 90 6.49 11.62 5.57
N ASP A 91 7.52 11.75 4.73
CA ASP A 91 8.84 11.17 4.95
C ASP A 91 9.46 11.63 6.29
N ARG A 92 9.41 12.94 6.55
CA ARG A 92 9.91 13.50 7.81
C ARG A 92 9.21 12.93 9.04
N MET A 93 7.90 12.80 8.96
CA MET A 93 7.10 12.31 10.09
C MET A 93 7.24 10.81 10.29
N ILE A 94 7.35 10.02 9.22
CA ILE A 94 7.64 8.57 9.32
C ILE A 94 9.00 8.33 9.97
N ARG A 95 10.05 9.07 9.57
CA ARG A 95 11.38 8.94 10.17
C ARG A 95 11.39 9.31 11.64
N LYS A 96 10.56 10.26 12.04
CA LYS A 96 10.51 10.75 13.42
C LYS A 96 9.65 9.87 14.34
N HIS A 97 8.51 9.40 13.87
CA HIS A 97 7.48 8.79 14.71
C HIS A 97 7.08 7.37 14.31
N GLY A 98 7.50 6.91 13.14
CA GLY A 98 7.15 5.61 12.58
C GLY A 98 5.75 5.57 11.94
N VAL A 99 5.54 4.53 11.12
CA VAL A 99 4.32 4.35 10.32
C VAL A 99 3.05 4.22 11.18
N VAL A 100 3.13 3.47 12.27
CA VAL A 100 1.95 3.24 13.15
C VAL A 100 1.44 4.54 13.77
N HIS A 101 2.35 5.46 14.10
CA HIS A 101 1.96 6.78 14.62
C HIS A 101 1.16 7.56 13.57
N LEU A 102 1.65 7.60 12.34
CA LEU A 102 0.99 8.33 11.25
C LEU A 102 -0.38 7.73 10.92
N LEU A 103 -0.49 6.40 10.85
CA LEU A 103 -1.77 5.74 10.61
C LEU A 103 -2.81 6.05 11.69
N LYS A 104 -2.37 6.20 12.94
CA LYS A 104 -3.26 6.52 14.08
C LYS A 104 -3.57 8.00 14.23
N LYS A 105 -2.63 8.88 13.91
CA LYS A 105 -2.73 10.33 14.20
C LYS A 105 -2.96 11.18 12.97
N GLY A 106 -2.82 10.59 11.77
CA GLY A 106 -2.87 11.35 10.52
C GLY A 106 -1.61 12.16 10.25
N LEU A 107 -1.67 12.98 9.22
CA LEU A 107 -0.57 13.81 8.73
C LEU A 107 -1.01 15.27 8.66
N ALA A 108 -0.43 16.12 9.50
CA ALA A 108 -0.62 17.57 9.41
C ALA A 108 0.39 18.18 8.44
N VAL A 109 -0.12 18.93 7.44
CA VAL A 109 0.68 19.67 6.45
C VAL A 109 0.09 21.07 6.33
N ASP A 110 0.82 22.08 6.77
CA ASP A 110 0.35 23.47 6.85
C ASP A 110 -1.00 23.54 7.61
N GLN A 111 -2.08 24.00 6.95
CA GLN A 111 -3.43 24.09 7.54
C GLN A 111 -4.29 22.83 7.31
N ALA A 112 -3.78 21.86 6.55
CA ALA A 112 -4.48 20.60 6.25
C ALA A 112 -4.10 19.51 7.24
N HIS A 113 -5.06 18.62 7.54
CA HIS A 113 -4.83 17.45 8.37
C HIS A 113 -5.49 16.22 7.73
N PHE A 114 -4.66 15.35 7.16
CA PHE A 114 -5.09 14.14 6.45
C PHE A 114 -5.22 12.95 7.40
N GLN A 115 -6.36 12.27 7.38
CA GLN A 115 -6.43 10.91 7.91
C GLN A 115 -5.75 9.97 6.89
N LEU A 116 -4.86 9.11 7.38
CA LEU A 116 -4.14 8.18 6.52
C LEU A 116 -4.71 6.76 6.55
N MET A 117 -5.60 6.49 7.49
CA MET A 117 -6.29 5.21 7.65
C MET A 117 -7.54 5.38 8.52
N TYR A 118 -8.61 4.69 8.19
CA TYR A 118 -9.77 4.55 9.06
C TYR A 118 -9.67 3.24 9.85
N PRO A 119 -9.70 3.29 11.20
CA PRO A 119 -9.52 2.10 12.03
C PRO A 119 -10.69 1.12 11.89
N ALA A 120 -10.42 -0.16 12.14
CA ALA A 120 -11.44 -1.20 12.13
C ALA A 120 -12.57 -0.87 13.13
N PRO A 121 -13.84 -0.96 12.71
CA PRO A 121 -14.97 -0.67 13.59
C PRO A 121 -15.17 -1.77 14.61
N LEU A 122 -15.66 -1.41 15.78
CA LEU A 122 -16.22 -2.37 16.74
C LEU A 122 -17.59 -2.86 16.23
N ALA A 123 -18.06 -3.99 16.77
CA ALA A 123 -19.40 -4.50 16.43
C ALA A 123 -20.51 -3.47 16.72
N SER A 124 -20.35 -2.69 17.79
CA SER A 124 -21.26 -1.62 18.24
C SER A 124 -21.09 -0.29 17.50
N SER A 125 -20.10 -0.16 16.61
CA SER A 125 -19.87 1.08 15.88
C SER A 125 -21.03 1.44 14.97
N SER A 126 -21.27 2.76 14.82
CA SER A 126 -22.29 3.28 13.90
C SER A 126 -22.00 2.89 12.44
N GLN A 127 -23.05 2.88 11.62
CA GLN A 127 -22.91 2.56 10.19
C GLN A 127 -21.90 3.49 9.51
N LYS A 128 -21.89 4.77 9.84
CA LYS A 128 -20.94 5.75 9.33
C LYS A 128 -19.47 5.36 9.57
N ILE A 129 -19.14 4.81 10.74
CA ILE A 129 -17.78 4.35 11.05
C ILE A 129 -17.44 3.09 10.22
N LYS A 130 -18.40 2.16 10.10
CA LYS A 130 -18.25 0.95 9.28
C LYS A 130 -18.02 1.29 7.81
N ASP A 131 -18.75 2.27 7.29
CA ASP A 131 -18.63 2.70 5.89
C ASP A 131 -17.31 3.46 5.64
N ARG A 132 -16.83 4.25 6.61
CA ARG A 132 -15.48 4.83 6.51
C ARG A 132 -14.38 3.78 6.45
N PHE A 133 -14.45 2.74 7.28
CA PHE A 133 -13.47 1.66 7.24
C PHE A 133 -13.37 0.99 5.86
N LYS A 134 -14.51 0.82 5.16
CA LYS A 134 -14.56 0.24 3.81
C LYS A 134 -13.88 1.10 2.74
N GLN A 135 -13.61 2.37 3.03
CA GLN A 135 -12.89 3.27 2.12
C GLN A 135 -11.38 3.06 2.15
N ASN A 136 -10.86 2.30 3.15
CA ASN A 136 -9.45 1.93 3.08
C ASN A 136 -9.19 1.00 1.90
N ILE A 137 -8.05 1.21 1.25
CA ILE A 137 -7.54 0.38 0.17
C ILE A 137 -6.44 -0.50 0.74
N PHE A 138 -6.71 -1.79 0.86
CA PHE A 138 -5.69 -2.79 1.20
C PHE A 138 -5.14 -3.37 -0.10
N SER A 139 -3.83 -3.34 -0.29
CA SER A 139 -3.22 -3.87 -1.50
C SER A 139 -2.01 -4.77 -1.21
N VAL A 140 -1.72 -5.64 -2.16
CA VAL A 140 -0.57 -6.55 -2.12
C VAL A 140 0.24 -6.35 -3.39
N THR A 141 1.54 -6.11 -3.24
CA THR A 141 2.46 -5.97 -4.37
C THR A 141 3.59 -6.99 -4.21
N ARG A 142 3.83 -7.79 -5.25
CA ARG A 142 4.90 -8.77 -5.31
C ARG A 142 6.13 -8.20 -6.01
N GLN A 143 7.30 -8.77 -5.66
CA GLN A 143 8.57 -8.50 -6.34
C GLN A 143 8.89 -7.00 -6.38
N LEU A 144 8.82 -6.37 -5.20
CA LEU A 144 8.98 -4.94 -5.05
C LEU A 144 10.45 -4.54 -4.93
N ARG A 145 10.97 -3.85 -5.93
CA ARG A 145 12.30 -3.25 -5.87
C ARG A 145 12.28 -1.97 -5.07
N TYR A 146 13.08 -1.91 -4.02
CA TYR A 146 13.06 -0.81 -3.06
C TYR A 146 14.35 0.02 -3.01
N SER A 147 15.43 -0.44 -3.65
CA SER A 147 16.73 0.22 -3.59
C SER A 147 17.17 0.75 -4.96
N LYS A 148 17.40 2.06 -5.04
CA LYS A 148 18.04 2.66 -6.22
C LYS A 148 19.53 2.31 -6.32
N ALA A 149 20.19 2.15 -5.16
CA ALA A 149 21.62 1.82 -5.11
C ALA A 149 21.91 0.37 -5.50
N ASN A 150 20.97 -0.53 -5.24
CA ASN A 150 21.06 -1.93 -5.62
C ASN A 150 19.75 -2.40 -6.26
N PRO A 151 19.61 -2.29 -7.60
CA PRO A 151 18.38 -2.66 -8.32
C PRO A 151 18.03 -4.15 -8.26
N LEU A 152 18.95 -5.00 -7.77
CA LEU A 152 18.70 -6.44 -7.60
C LEU A 152 18.03 -6.76 -6.26
N GLN A 153 17.97 -5.79 -5.32
CA GLN A 153 17.27 -5.98 -4.07
C GLN A 153 15.77 -5.84 -4.29
N GLU A 154 15.08 -6.93 -4.01
CA GLU A 154 13.65 -7.09 -4.21
C GLU A 154 13.04 -7.72 -2.96
N ILE A 155 11.86 -7.27 -2.56
CA ILE A 155 11.06 -7.87 -1.49
C ILE A 155 10.02 -8.75 -2.17
N ASP A 156 9.86 -10.00 -1.75
CA ASP A 156 8.97 -10.97 -2.37
C ASP A 156 7.52 -10.47 -2.36
N MET A 157 7.08 -9.94 -1.23
CA MET A 157 5.72 -9.40 -1.11
C MET A 157 5.64 -8.27 -0.08
N VAL A 158 4.86 -7.23 -0.40
CA VAL A 158 4.55 -6.12 0.49
C VAL A 158 3.05 -5.90 0.56
N VAL A 159 2.53 -5.77 1.77
CA VAL A 159 1.13 -5.37 2.03
C VAL A 159 1.10 -3.89 2.35
N PHE A 160 0.15 -3.19 1.71
CA PHE A 160 -0.08 -1.77 1.90
C PHE A 160 -1.48 -1.50 2.45
N VAL A 161 -1.60 -0.40 3.18
CA VAL A 161 -2.88 0.25 3.47
C VAL A 161 -2.82 1.67 2.91
N ASN A 162 -3.76 1.99 2.03
CA ASN A 162 -3.84 3.32 1.39
C ASN A 162 -2.50 3.76 0.76
N GLY A 163 -1.79 2.81 0.12
CA GLY A 163 -0.47 3.05 -0.48
C GLY A 163 0.70 3.12 0.50
N ILE A 164 0.47 2.96 1.81
CA ILE A 164 1.51 2.99 2.85
C ILE A 164 1.91 1.56 3.19
N PRO A 165 3.19 1.15 3.07
CA PRO A 165 3.63 -0.20 3.37
C PRO A 165 3.53 -0.50 4.88
N ILE A 166 2.95 -1.64 5.22
CA ILE A 166 2.74 -2.06 6.61
C ILE A 166 3.37 -3.40 6.97
N ILE A 167 3.49 -4.31 6.00
CA ILE A 167 4.08 -5.64 6.20
C ILE A 167 4.93 -5.99 4.98
N THR A 168 6.10 -6.55 5.22
CA THR A 168 6.97 -7.15 4.19
C THR A 168 7.12 -8.64 4.45
N PHE A 169 7.19 -9.42 3.37
CA PHE A 169 7.41 -10.86 3.43
C PHE A 169 8.62 -11.23 2.58
N GLU A 170 9.47 -12.07 3.15
CA GLU A 170 10.51 -12.83 2.48
C GLU A 170 10.10 -14.30 2.56
N LEU A 171 9.79 -14.89 1.43
CA LEU A 171 9.27 -16.25 1.34
C LEU A 171 10.42 -17.22 1.06
N LYS A 172 10.65 -18.15 1.99
CA LYS A 172 11.67 -19.18 1.84
C LYS A 172 11.04 -20.54 1.61
N ASN A 173 11.69 -21.33 0.77
CA ASN A 173 11.31 -22.69 0.54
C ASN A 173 12.11 -23.62 1.50
N ASP A 174 11.41 -24.44 2.28
CA ASP A 174 12.01 -25.39 3.23
C ASP A 174 12.98 -26.41 2.59
N TRP A 175 12.95 -26.54 1.26
CA TRP A 175 13.77 -27.49 0.52
C TRP A 175 15.18 -26.99 0.18
N THR A 176 15.53 -25.73 0.47
CA THR A 176 16.82 -25.15 0.08
C THR A 176 17.92 -25.29 1.12
N GLY A 177 17.64 -25.83 2.33
CA GLY A 177 18.66 -26.14 3.34
C GLY A 177 19.54 -24.95 3.75
N GLN A 178 19.14 -23.72 3.48
CA GLN A 178 19.82 -22.52 3.95
C GLN A 178 19.29 -22.16 5.33
N ASN A 179 20.00 -22.62 6.35
CA ASN A 179 19.89 -22.13 7.72
C ASN A 179 20.66 -20.81 7.85
#